data_142146f1e64d5524cc2543d0131e0d95
#
_entry.id   142146f1e64d5524cc2543d0131e0d95
#
_cell.length_a   1.000
_cell.length_b   1.000
_cell.length_c   1.000
_cell.angle_alpha   90.00
_cell.angle_beta   90.00
_cell.angle_gamma   90.00
#
_symmetry.space_group_name_H-M   'P 1'
#
loop_
_entity.id
_entity.type
_entity.pdbx_description
1 polymer ?
#
loop_
_entity_poly.entity_id
_entity_poly.type
_entity_poly.pdbx_seq_one_letter_code
_entity_poly.pdbx_strand_id
1 'polypeptide(L)'
;MNISQIMEKMIAFSNGNLHDMNHLMCVWTYAKTIGELEGLDRKTQETLEIAAITHDIACPLCREKYGNTNGKRQEEEGGPLVRSFLADAGLSAEQVDRVAYLVSHHHTYTDIDGIDYQILIGLHRKRLRKRLQPGKQEELPGRAHED
;
A
#
# COMPACT_ATOMS: atom_id res chain seq x y z
N MET A 1 -11.80 -10.42 -9.00
CA MET A 1 -10.88 -11.09 -8.06
C MET A 1 -11.06 -10.54 -6.67
N ASN A 2 -10.94 -11.39 -5.66
CA ASN A 2 -10.92 -10.95 -4.28
C ASN A 2 -9.46 -10.63 -3.86
N ILE A 3 -9.30 -10.15 -2.64
CA ILE A 3 -7.98 -9.76 -2.11
C ILE A 3 -7.00 -10.92 -2.14
N SER A 4 -7.44 -12.11 -1.74
CA SER A 4 -6.55 -13.28 -1.73
C SER A 4 -6.07 -13.67 -3.12
N GLN A 5 -6.92 -13.54 -4.13
CA GLN A 5 -6.54 -13.82 -5.52
C GLN A 5 -5.54 -12.79 -6.05
N ILE A 6 -5.72 -11.53 -5.69
CA ILE A 6 -4.77 -10.47 -6.05
C ILE A 6 -3.43 -10.71 -5.36
N MET A 7 -3.46 -11.10 -4.09
CA MET A 7 -2.25 -11.45 -3.35
C MET A 7 -1.51 -12.61 -4.03
N GLU A 8 -2.22 -13.67 -4.37
CA GLU A 8 -1.63 -14.82 -5.05
C GLU A 8 -0.97 -14.41 -6.37
N LYS A 9 -1.66 -13.59 -7.14
CA LYS A 9 -1.14 -13.09 -8.42
C LYS A 9 0.13 -12.27 -8.21
N MET A 10 0.16 -11.44 -7.18
CA MET A 10 1.33 -10.61 -6.89
C MET A 10 2.51 -11.43 -6.37
N ILE A 11 2.25 -12.46 -5.57
CA ILE A 11 3.29 -13.38 -5.13
C ILE A 11 3.92 -14.07 -6.33
N ALA A 12 3.11 -14.53 -7.28
CA ALA A 12 3.60 -15.13 -8.52
C ALA A 12 4.43 -14.12 -9.33
N PHE A 13 3.98 -12.88 -9.38
CA PHE A 13 4.68 -11.79 -10.06
C PHE A 13 6.06 -11.55 -9.47
N SER A 14 6.22 -11.74 -8.15
CA SER A 14 7.50 -11.55 -7.45
C SER A 14 8.55 -12.61 -7.80
N ASN A 15 8.14 -13.66 -8.50
CA ASN A 15 9.03 -14.67 -9.06
C ASN A 15 10.04 -15.23 -8.05
N GLY A 16 9.56 -15.56 -6.85
CA GLY A 16 10.38 -16.20 -5.81
C GLY A 16 11.25 -15.25 -4.99
N ASN A 17 11.15 -13.94 -5.20
CA ASN A 17 11.91 -12.98 -4.40
C ASN A 17 11.29 -12.86 -3.01
N LEU A 18 11.90 -13.53 -2.02
CA LEU A 18 11.38 -13.60 -0.66
C LEU A 18 11.32 -12.22 0.01
N HIS A 19 12.30 -11.37 -0.25
CA HIS A 19 12.32 -10.02 0.32
C HIS A 19 11.09 -9.23 -0.15
N ASP A 20 10.82 -9.25 -1.45
CA ASP A 20 9.66 -8.55 -2.01
C ASP A 20 8.35 -9.10 -1.46
N MET A 21 8.23 -10.44 -1.41
CA MET A 21 7.02 -11.10 -0.90
C MET A 21 6.76 -10.77 0.56
N ASN A 22 7.79 -10.86 1.40
CA ASN A 22 7.66 -10.54 2.81
C ASN A 22 7.29 -9.08 3.02
N HIS A 23 7.88 -8.18 2.24
CA HIS A 23 7.59 -6.75 2.35
C HIS A 23 6.15 -6.43 1.96
N LEU A 24 5.67 -6.95 0.85
CA LEU A 24 4.29 -6.66 0.43
C LEU A 24 3.27 -7.22 1.44
N MET A 25 3.54 -8.39 1.99
CA MET A 25 2.66 -8.97 3.01
C MET A 25 2.66 -8.16 4.29
N CYS A 26 3.82 -7.64 4.68
CA CYS A 26 3.94 -6.76 5.84
C CYS A 26 3.13 -5.47 5.65
N VAL A 27 3.29 -4.82 4.51
CA VAL A 27 2.56 -3.58 4.21
C VAL A 27 1.07 -3.84 4.11
N TRP A 28 0.66 -4.95 3.47
CA TRP A 28 -0.75 -5.33 3.42
C TRP A 28 -1.34 -5.54 4.82
N THR A 29 -0.60 -6.23 5.70
CA THR A 29 -1.05 -6.47 7.07
C THR A 29 -1.30 -5.16 7.81
N TYR A 30 -0.38 -4.19 7.70
CA TYR A 30 -0.58 -2.87 8.29
C TYR A 30 -1.80 -2.17 7.69
N ALA A 31 -1.95 -2.21 6.37
CA ALA A 31 -3.06 -1.56 5.68
C ALA A 31 -4.40 -2.14 6.12
N LYS A 32 -4.49 -3.47 6.17
CA LYS A 32 -5.69 -4.16 6.61
C LYS A 32 -6.03 -3.81 8.06
N THR A 33 -5.05 -3.93 8.94
CA THR A 33 -5.24 -3.71 10.38
C THR A 33 -5.63 -2.27 10.66
N ILE A 34 -4.85 -1.32 10.14
CA ILE A 34 -5.08 0.09 10.41
C ILE A 34 -6.39 0.56 9.76
N GLY A 35 -6.64 0.14 8.53
CA GLY A 35 -7.86 0.52 7.82
C GLY A 35 -9.12 0.05 8.56
N GLU A 36 -9.10 -1.18 9.07
CA GLU A 36 -10.23 -1.70 9.84
C GLU A 36 -10.41 -0.96 11.17
N LEU A 37 -9.30 -0.65 11.85
CA LEU A 37 -9.36 0.12 13.10
C LEU A 37 -9.86 1.55 12.87
N GLU A 38 -9.55 2.14 11.74
CA GLU A 38 -10.03 3.48 11.38
C GLU A 38 -11.46 3.47 10.85
N GLY A 39 -12.04 2.30 10.65
CA GLY A 39 -13.43 2.18 10.22
C GLY A 39 -13.69 2.59 8.78
N LEU A 40 -12.73 2.33 7.89
CA LEU A 40 -12.90 2.66 6.48
C LEU A 40 -14.11 1.92 5.89
N ASP A 41 -14.81 2.57 4.95
CA ASP A 41 -15.85 1.88 4.22
C ASP A 41 -15.25 0.77 3.36
N ARG A 42 -16.10 -0.16 2.93
CA ARG A 42 -15.65 -1.36 2.23
C ARG A 42 -14.84 -1.06 0.98
N LYS A 43 -15.28 -0.09 0.19
CA LYS A 43 -14.61 0.24 -1.07
C LYS A 43 -13.24 0.86 -0.83
N THR A 44 -13.15 1.78 0.13
CA THR A 44 -11.89 2.43 0.48
C THR A 44 -10.92 1.41 1.07
N GLN A 45 -11.42 0.53 1.93
CA GLN A 45 -10.62 -0.54 2.52
C GLN A 45 -10.03 -1.46 1.44
N GLU A 46 -10.86 -1.89 0.50
CA GLU A 46 -10.43 -2.76 -0.59
C GLU A 46 -9.38 -2.08 -1.47
N THR A 47 -9.63 -0.82 -1.82
CA THR A 47 -8.69 -0.02 -2.62
C THR A 47 -7.34 0.09 -1.90
N LEU A 48 -7.35 0.38 -0.60
CA LEU A 48 -6.14 0.47 0.20
C LEU A 48 -5.38 -0.85 0.22
N GLU A 49 -6.08 -1.95 0.43
CA GLU A 49 -5.43 -3.26 0.49
C GLU A 49 -4.81 -3.65 -0.84
N ILE A 50 -5.50 -3.39 -1.95
CA ILE A 50 -4.96 -3.65 -3.28
C ILE A 50 -3.72 -2.80 -3.54
N ALA A 51 -3.77 -1.52 -3.17
CA ALA A 51 -2.61 -0.64 -3.31
C ALA A 51 -1.44 -1.12 -2.47
N ALA A 52 -1.69 -1.58 -1.25
CA ALA A 52 -0.65 -2.11 -0.37
C ALA A 52 0.03 -3.34 -0.99
N ILE A 53 -0.76 -4.25 -1.55
CA ILE A 53 -0.24 -5.47 -2.19
C ILE A 53 0.63 -5.11 -3.39
N THR A 54 0.24 -4.11 -4.16
CA THR A 54 0.87 -3.79 -5.44
C THR A 54 1.83 -2.60 -5.41
N HIS A 55 2.03 -1.96 -4.25
CA HIS A 55 2.74 -0.69 -4.20
C HIS A 55 4.17 -0.77 -4.76
N ASP A 56 4.85 -1.89 -4.59
CA ASP A 56 6.22 -2.10 -5.07
C ASP A 56 6.29 -2.90 -6.39
N ILE A 57 5.20 -2.92 -7.15
CA ILE A 57 5.12 -3.70 -8.39
C ILE A 57 6.24 -3.35 -9.37
N ALA A 58 6.74 -2.13 -9.33
CA ALA A 58 7.80 -1.69 -10.24
C ALA A 58 9.21 -2.08 -9.80
N CYS A 59 9.40 -2.61 -8.58
CA CYS A 59 10.74 -2.89 -8.09
C CYS A 59 11.54 -3.87 -8.96
N PRO A 60 10.98 -5.00 -9.41
CA PRO A 60 11.73 -5.89 -10.30
C PRO A 60 12.17 -5.19 -11.59
N LEU A 61 11.26 -4.43 -12.21
CA LEU A 61 11.56 -3.68 -13.42
C LEU A 61 12.63 -2.61 -13.18
N CYS A 62 12.52 -1.89 -12.07
CA CYS A 62 13.49 -0.85 -11.72
C CYS A 62 14.88 -1.43 -11.50
N ARG A 63 15.00 -2.57 -10.84
CA ARG A 63 16.29 -3.25 -10.66
C ARG A 63 16.90 -3.60 -12.00
N GLU A 64 16.12 -4.14 -12.92
CA GLU A 64 16.58 -4.54 -14.24
C GLU A 64 16.95 -3.34 -15.10
N LYS A 65 16.09 -2.33 -15.12
CA LYS A 65 16.20 -1.19 -16.03
C LYS A 65 17.21 -0.13 -15.55
N TYR A 66 17.25 0.11 -14.23
CA TYR A 66 18.04 1.19 -13.64
C TYR A 66 19.11 0.72 -12.67
N GLY A 67 19.08 -0.52 -12.27
CA GLY A 67 20.01 -1.05 -11.26
C GLY A 67 19.71 -0.60 -9.84
N ASN A 68 18.56 0.01 -9.59
CA ASN A 68 18.15 0.45 -8.26
C ASN A 68 16.63 0.53 -8.17
N THR A 69 16.12 0.72 -6.95
CA THR A 69 14.69 0.89 -6.69
C THR A 69 14.38 2.29 -6.17
N ASN A 70 14.97 3.31 -6.80
CA ASN A 70 14.74 4.69 -6.44
C ASN A 70 13.23 5.02 -6.45
N GLY A 71 12.75 5.73 -5.42
CA GLY A 71 11.33 5.99 -5.23
C GLY A 71 10.66 6.68 -6.41
N LYS A 72 11.33 7.65 -7.01
CA LYS A 72 10.79 8.36 -8.18
C LYS A 72 10.62 7.42 -9.37
N ARG A 73 11.57 6.52 -9.59
CA ARG A 73 11.48 5.54 -10.68
C ARG A 73 10.35 4.55 -10.43
N GLN A 74 10.19 4.11 -9.18
CA GLN A 74 9.07 3.25 -8.80
C GLN A 74 7.73 3.92 -9.11
N GLU A 75 7.61 5.21 -8.81
CA GLU A 75 6.37 5.94 -9.08
C GLU A 75 6.10 6.06 -10.58
N GLU A 76 7.12 6.37 -11.35
CA GLU A 76 6.99 6.53 -12.81
C GLU A 76 6.59 5.21 -13.49
N GLU A 77 7.19 4.11 -13.07
CA GLU A 77 6.95 2.80 -13.69
C GLU A 77 5.74 2.09 -13.11
N GLY A 78 5.38 2.38 -11.85
CA GLY A 78 4.36 1.61 -11.13
C GLY A 78 2.94 1.79 -11.62
N GLY A 79 2.56 3.01 -11.98
CA GLY A 79 1.20 3.29 -12.45
C GLY A 79 0.80 2.45 -13.65
N PRO A 80 1.54 2.51 -14.76
CA PRO A 80 1.23 1.69 -15.93
C PRO A 80 1.26 0.19 -15.63
N LEU A 81 2.23 -0.27 -14.83
CA LEU A 81 2.33 -1.68 -14.48
C LEU A 81 1.12 -2.17 -13.69
N VAL A 82 0.67 -1.39 -12.68
CA VAL A 82 -0.45 -1.83 -11.87
C VAL A 82 -1.76 -1.81 -12.66
N ARG A 83 -1.92 -0.88 -13.59
CA ARG A 83 -3.10 -0.88 -14.46
C ARG A 83 -3.16 -2.16 -15.31
N SER A 84 -2.03 -2.54 -15.89
CA SER A 84 -1.92 -3.77 -16.65
C SER A 84 -2.17 -4.99 -15.77
N PHE A 85 -1.58 -5.00 -14.58
CA PHE A 85 -1.72 -6.09 -13.62
C PHE A 85 -3.18 -6.31 -13.20
N LEU A 86 -3.94 -5.22 -13.03
CA LEU A 86 -5.33 -5.28 -12.56
C LEU A 86 -6.35 -5.33 -13.70
N ALA A 87 -5.92 -5.37 -14.97
CA ALA A 87 -6.82 -5.29 -16.10
C ALA A 87 -7.87 -6.40 -16.12
N ASP A 88 -7.54 -7.58 -15.59
CA ASP A 88 -8.44 -8.75 -15.55
C ASP A 88 -9.02 -9.01 -14.16
N ALA A 89 -8.90 -8.06 -13.24
CA ALA A 89 -9.32 -8.26 -11.85
C ALA A 89 -10.81 -8.03 -11.61
N GLY A 90 -11.53 -7.49 -12.59
CA GLY A 90 -12.96 -7.21 -12.44
C GLY A 90 -13.29 -6.01 -11.60
N LEU A 91 -12.32 -5.09 -11.42
CA LEU A 91 -12.51 -3.87 -10.65
C LEU A 91 -13.11 -2.76 -11.52
N SER A 92 -13.79 -1.79 -10.89
CA SER A 92 -14.27 -0.63 -11.62
C SER A 92 -13.09 0.22 -12.10
N ALA A 93 -13.30 0.98 -13.17
CA ALA A 93 -12.28 1.90 -13.67
C ALA A 93 -11.86 2.91 -12.60
N GLU A 94 -12.82 3.40 -11.81
CA GLU A 94 -12.56 4.33 -10.72
C GLU A 94 -11.62 3.72 -9.67
N GLN A 95 -11.85 2.46 -9.30
CA GLN A 95 -11.02 1.78 -8.32
C GLN A 95 -9.60 1.53 -8.86
N VAL A 96 -9.49 1.11 -10.11
CA VAL A 96 -8.18 0.95 -10.75
C VAL A 96 -7.44 2.27 -10.82
N ASP A 97 -8.14 3.36 -11.16
CA ASP A 97 -7.54 4.68 -11.20
C ASP A 97 -6.99 5.10 -9.83
N ARG A 98 -7.76 4.83 -8.77
CA ARG A 98 -7.30 5.21 -7.42
C ARG A 98 -6.11 4.37 -6.98
N VAL A 99 -6.12 3.06 -7.24
CA VAL A 99 -4.97 2.20 -6.94
C VAL A 99 -3.73 2.69 -7.69
N ALA A 100 -3.86 2.97 -8.98
CA ALA A 100 -2.75 3.45 -9.79
C ALA A 100 -2.21 4.78 -9.28
N TYR A 101 -3.09 5.68 -8.86
CA TYR A 101 -2.71 6.95 -8.26
C TYR A 101 -1.89 6.74 -6.99
N LEU A 102 -2.38 5.86 -6.09
CA LEU A 102 -1.69 5.57 -4.83
C LEU A 102 -0.32 4.94 -5.08
N VAL A 103 -0.22 4.00 -6.00
CA VAL A 103 1.06 3.37 -6.35
C VAL A 103 2.02 4.40 -6.94
N SER A 104 1.53 5.29 -7.79
CA SER A 104 2.35 6.33 -8.42
C SER A 104 2.79 7.42 -7.45
N HIS A 105 2.28 7.45 -6.23
CA HIS A 105 2.58 8.50 -5.25
C HIS A 105 3.06 7.95 -3.90
N HIS A 106 3.34 6.65 -3.79
CA HIS A 106 3.61 6.06 -2.47
C HIS A 106 4.96 6.50 -1.87
N HIS A 107 5.81 7.18 -2.63
CA HIS A 107 7.02 7.84 -2.13
C HIS A 107 6.89 9.36 -2.09
N THR A 108 5.70 9.88 -2.29
CA THR A 108 5.41 11.32 -2.28
C THR A 108 4.67 11.66 -0.99
N TYR A 109 5.23 12.57 -0.19
CA TYR A 109 4.72 12.88 1.14
C TYR A 109 4.09 14.27 1.23
N THR A 110 3.62 14.80 0.09
CA THR A 110 2.91 16.07 -0.01
C THR A 110 1.58 15.87 -0.73
N ASP A 111 0.63 16.76 -0.48
CA ASP A 111 -0.70 16.73 -1.12
C ASP A 111 -1.40 15.37 -0.92
N ILE A 112 -1.37 14.89 0.31
CA ILE A 112 -1.96 13.61 0.67
C ILE A 112 -3.47 13.79 0.81
N ASP A 113 -4.21 13.29 -0.16
CA ASP A 113 -5.62 13.63 -0.37
C ASP A 113 -6.63 12.63 0.20
N GLY A 114 -6.21 11.70 1.01
CA GLY A 114 -7.17 10.74 1.56
C GLY A 114 -6.55 9.83 2.60
N ILE A 115 -7.42 9.21 3.39
CA ILE A 115 -6.98 8.33 4.46
C ILE A 115 -6.30 7.07 3.91
N ASP A 116 -6.73 6.58 2.75
CA ASP A 116 -6.06 5.45 2.09
C ASP A 116 -4.60 5.79 1.77
N TYR A 117 -4.35 6.97 1.24
CA TYR A 117 -3.01 7.45 0.95
C TYR A 117 -2.20 7.57 2.25
N GLN A 118 -2.78 8.18 3.29
CA GLN A 118 -2.10 8.33 4.60
C GLN A 118 -1.66 6.99 5.17
N ILE A 119 -2.54 6.00 5.13
CA ILE A 119 -2.24 4.67 5.67
C ILE A 119 -1.18 3.98 4.84
N LEU A 120 -1.30 4.03 3.51
CA LEU A 120 -0.37 3.35 2.62
C LEU A 120 1.07 3.82 2.84
N ILE A 121 1.29 5.13 2.97
CA ILE A 121 2.64 5.68 3.15
C ILE A 121 3.13 5.58 4.59
N GLY A 122 2.36 4.99 5.48
CA GLY A 122 2.80 4.63 6.82
C GLY A 122 2.59 5.67 7.91
N LEU A 123 1.81 6.72 7.68
CA LEU A 123 1.58 7.75 8.69
C LEU A 123 0.91 7.21 9.96
N HIS A 124 0.09 6.18 9.84
CA HIS A 124 -0.65 5.60 10.97
C HIS A 124 0.11 4.47 11.70
N ARG A 125 1.21 3.98 11.14
CA ARG A 125 1.97 2.87 11.77
C ARG A 125 2.58 3.28 13.09
N LYS A 126 3.10 4.50 13.16
CA LYS A 126 3.71 5.03 14.37
C LYS A 126 2.68 5.12 15.49
N ARG A 127 1.47 5.58 15.17
CA ARG A 127 0.38 5.64 16.14
C ARG A 127 0.01 4.25 16.64
N LEU A 128 -0.09 3.27 15.74
CA LEU A 128 -0.42 1.89 16.11
C LEU A 128 0.63 1.31 17.06
N ARG A 129 1.92 1.52 16.76
CA ARG A 129 2.99 1.03 17.63
C ARG A 129 2.90 1.63 19.02
N LYS A 130 2.62 2.93 19.14
CA LYS A 130 2.46 3.59 20.42
C LYS A 130 1.33 2.99 21.23
N ARG A 131 0.20 2.69 20.58
CA ARG A 131 -0.95 2.09 21.25
C ARG A 131 -0.65 0.72 21.83
N LEU A 132 0.31 0.01 21.26
CA LEU A 132 0.67 -1.35 21.70
C LEU A 132 1.80 -1.36 22.72
N GLN A 133 2.43 -0.23 23.04
CA GLN A 133 3.52 -0.17 24.01
C GLN A 133 2.96 0.00 25.44
N PRO A 134 3.29 -0.92 26.35
CA PRO A 134 2.86 -0.79 27.74
C PRO A 134 3.34 0.52 28.36
N GLY A 135 2.50 1.14 29.21
CA GLY A 135 2.85 2.36 29.90
C GLY A 135 2.74 3.63 29.08
N LYS A 136 2.35 3.49 27.81
CA LYS A 136 2.20 4.64 26.92
C LYS A 136 0.76 4.90 26.49
N GLN A 137 -0.15 4.00 26.84
CA GLN A 137 -1.52 4.05 26.37
C GLN A 137 -2.28 5.29 26.81
N GLU A 138 -2.07 5.72 28.03
CA GLU A 138 -2.78 6.88 28.53
C GLU A 138 -2.32 8.19 27.89
N GLU A 139 -1.22 8.15 27.17
CA GLU A 139 -0.75 9.33 26.44
C GLU A 139 -1.40 9.47 25.07
N LEU A 140 -2.09 8.43 24.63
CA LEU A 140 -2.66 8.40 23.30
C LEU A 140 -3.89 9.29 23.09
N PRO A 141 -4.79 9.43 24.07
CA PRO A 141 -5.89 10.37 23.92
C PRO A 141 -5.35 11.78 23.70
N GLY A 142 -5.80 12.41 22.66
CA GLY A 142 -5.34 13.74 22.31
C GLY A 142 -4.11 13.77 21.44
N ARG A 143 -3.64 12.60 21.02
CA ARG A 143 -2.46 12.48 20.17
C ARG A 143 -2.79 12.39 18.68
N ALA A 144 -4.02 12.71 18.29
CA ALA A 144 -4.44 12.59 16.89
C ALA A 144 -3.55 13.37 15.93
N HIS A 145 -2.90 14.42 16.42
CA HIS A 145 -2.04 15.28 15.61
C HIS A 145 -0.63 14.71 15.41
N GLU A 146 -0.33 13.55 15.98
CA GLU A 146 1.00 12.98 15.91
C GLU A 146 1.30 12.25 14.60
N ASP A 147 0.33 12.13 13.74
CA ASP A 147 0.49 11.40 12.47
C ASP A 147 1.23 12.19 11.39
#